data_ca9537cd47ab8f6993de15f45ae06de6
#
_entry.id   ca9537cd47ab8f6993de15f45ae06de6
#
_cell.length_a   1.000
_cell.length_b   1.000
_cell.length_c   1.000
_cell.angle_alpha   90.00
_cell.angle_beta   90.00
_cell.angle_gamma   90.00
#
_symmetry.space_group_name_H-M   'P 1'
#
loop_
_entity.id
_entity.type
_entity.pdbx_description
1 polymer ?
#
loop_
_entity_poly.entity_id
_entity_poly.type
_entity_poly.pdbx_seq_one_letter_code
_entity_poly.pdbx_strand_id
1 'polypeptide(L)'
;MNQSEILEDSPKQAPNKFAHPNNDSQFLIAPSILSADFARLGEEVEQVIAAGADVVHFDVMDNHYVPNLTFGSMICQALRDYGVTAPIDVHLMVSPVDSMIEQFLKAGASTVSYTH
;
A
#
# COMPACT_ATOMS: atom_id res chain seq x y z
N MET A 1 -3.64 18.49 -11.48
CA MET A 1 -3.32 17.93 -10.19
C MET A 1 -2.18 16.95 -10.30
N ASN A 2 -1.23 17.09 -9.43
CA ASN A 2 -0.06 16.25 -9.47
C ASN A 2 -0.37 14.87 -8.89
N GLN A 3 0.11 13.86 -9.54
CA GLN A 3 -0.20 12.50 -9.16
C GLN A 3 0.37 12.09 -7.81
N SER A 4 1.39 12.77 -7.34
CA SER A 4 2.04 12.36 -6.11
C SER A 4 1.69 13.24 -4.92
N GLU A 5 0.80 14.19 -5.11
CA GLU A 5 0.60 15.19 -4.08
C GLU A 5 0.02 14.65 -2.78
N ILE A 6 -0.71 13.57 -2.84
CA ILE A 6 -1.35 13.05 -1.64
C ILE A 6 -0.38 12.39 -0.70
N LEU A 7 0.58 11.68 -1.22
CA LEU A 7 1.43 10.87 -0.38
C LEU A 7 2.79 11.46 -0.14
N GLU A 8 3.22 12.39 -0.99
CA GLU A 8 4.59 12.82 -0.92
C GLU A 8 4.99 13.42 0.39
N ASP A 9 4.10 14.07 1.05
CA ASP A 9 4.44 14.72 2.29
C ASP A 9 4.66 13.73 3.40
N SER A 10 3.91 12.68 3.42
CA SER A 10 3.91 11.77 4.52
C SER A 10 5.24 11.07 4.73
N PRO A 11 5.71 10.29 3.76
CA PRO A 11 6.97 9.56 3.97
C PRO A 11 8.19 10.44 3.98
N LYS A 12 8.16 11.53 3.25
CA LYS A 12 9.32 12.40 3.18
C LYS A 12 9.52 13.24 4.41
N GLN A 13 8.43 13.64 5.01
CA GLN A 13 8.47 14.50 6.17
C GLN A 13 8.61 13.74 7.46
N ALA A 14 8.17 12.51 7.47
CA ALA A 14 8.23 11.70 8.67
C ALA A 14 9.66 11.29 8.95
N PRO A 15 10.11 11.40 10.18
CA PRO A 15 11.45 10.99 10.54
C PRO A 15 11.53 9.48 10.52
N ASN A 16 11.74 8.93 9.37
CA ASN A 16 12.11 7.54 9.20
C ASN A 16 11.34 6.51 10.02
N LYS A 17 10.07 6.75 10.23
CA LYS A 17 9.30 5.87 11.12
C LYS A 17 9.10 4.47 10.58
N PHE A 18 9.40 4.27 9.30
CA PHE A 18 9.28 2.96 8.68
C PHE A 18 10.59 2.22 8.59
N ALA A 19 11.67 2.83 9.02
CA ALA A 19 12.97 2.22 8.90
C ALA A 19 13.19 1.18 10.00
N HIS A 20 13.98 0.18 9.69
CA HIS A 20 14.36 -0.83 10.66
C HIS A 20 15.19 -0.20 11.77
N PRO A 21 14.94 -0.55 13.01
CA PRO A 21 15.72 0.02 14.12
C PRO A 21 17.19 -0.34 14.07
N ASN A 22 17.53 -1.45 13.46
CA ASN A 22 18.92 -1.89 13.40
C ASN A 22 19.60 -1.58 12.08
N ASN A 23 18.98 -0.77 11.27
CA ASN A 23 19.48 -0.49 9.94
C ASN A 23 19.69 1.00 9.76
N ASP A 24 20.93 1.40 9.65
CA ASP A 24 21.25 2.80 9.45
C ASP A 24 20.90 3.31 8.07
N SER A 25 20.67 2.43 7.14
CA SER A 25 20.32 2.83 5.79
C SER A 25 18.93 3.42 5.78
N GLN A 26 18.65 4.11 4.74
CA GLN A 26 17.35 4.70 4.55
C GLN A 26 16.42 3.81 3.72
N PHE A 27 16.81 2.56 3.50
CA PHE A 27 16.03 1.65 2.69
C PHE A 27 14.80 1.16 3.44
N LEU A 28 13.68 1.20 2.75
CA LEU A 28 12.45 0.61 3.21
C LEU A 28 12.18 -0.65 2.39
N ILE A 29 11.71 -1.68 3.05
CA ILE A 29 11.34 -2.91 2.36
C ILE A 29 9.82 -2.92 2.23
N ALA A 30 9.35 -2.85 1.01
CA ALA A 30 7.93 -2.73 0.70
C ALA A 30 7.49 -3.75 -0.33
N PRO A 31 7.29 -5.00 0.09
CA PRO A 31 6.87 -6.04 -0.84
C PRO A 31 5.46 -5.78 -1.37
N SER A 32 5.25 -6.14 -2.63
CA SER A 32 3.94 -6.03 -3.24
C SER A 32 3.09 -7.24 -2.87
N ILE A 33 1.82 -7.01 -2.56
CA ILE A 33 0.91 -8.11 -2.25
C ILE A 33 0.48 -8.88 -3.49
N LEU A 34 0.82 -8.42 -4.68
CA LEU A 34 0.47 -9.13 -5.90
C LEU A 34 1.07 -10.53 -5.97
N SER A 35 2.17 -10.77 -5.27
CA SER A 35 2.79 -12.08 -5.25
C SER A 35 2.29 -12.96 -4.10
N ALA A 36 1.36 -12.50 -3.31
CA ALA A 36 0.85 -13.26 -2.17
C ALA A 36 -0.23 -14.25 -2.60
N ASP A 37 -0.42 -15.27 -1.79
CA ASP A 37 -1.57 -16.16 -1.93
C ASP A 37 -2.78 -15.43 -1.32
N PHE A 38 -3.70 -14.99 -2.15
CA PHE A 38 -4.83 -14.19 -1.69
C PHE A 38 -5.77 -14.98 -0.77
N ALA A 39 -5.76 -16.30 -0.87
CA ALA A 39 -6.56 -17.12 0.04
C ALA A 39 -6.02 -17.09 1.47
N ARG A 40 -4.76 -16.69 1.64
CA ARG A 40 -4.09 -16.61 2.93
C ARG A 40 -3.40 -15.28 3.13
N LEU A 41 -3.99 -14.24 2.60
CA LEU A 41 -3.34 -12.95 2.50
C LEU A 41 -2.88 -12.39 3.85
N GLY A 42 -3.74 -12.44 4.85
CA GLY A 42 -3.40 -11.93 6.18
C GLY A 42 -2.17 -12.62 6.77
N GLU A 43 -2.14 -13.94 6.69
CA GLU A 43 -1.00 -14.70 7.18
C GLU A 43 0.27 -14.34 6.43
N GLU A 44 0.18 -14.26 5.10
CA GLU A 44 1.36 -13.99 4.29
C GLU A 44 1.90 -12.59 4.54
N VAL A 45 1.03 -11.62 4.69
CA VAL A 45 1.46 -10.26 5.01
C VAL A 45 2.15 -10.24 6.37
N GLU A 46 1.58 -10.91 7.36
CA GLU A 46 2.20 -10.94 8.68
C GLU A 46 3.57 -11.61 8.65
N GLN A 47 3.72 -12.64 7.84
CA GLN A 47 5.00 -13.32 7.70
C GLN A 47 6.06 -12.42 7.11
N VAL A 48 5.74 -11.66 6.07
CA VAL A 48 6.74 -10.77 5.48
C VAL A 48 7.07 -9.59 6.40
N ILE A 49 6.09 -9.11 7.18
CA ILE A 49 6.35 -8.09 8.18
C ILE A 49 7.28 -8.64 9.25
N ALA A 50 7.02 -9.85 9.72
CA ALA A 50 7.87 -10.49 10.73
C ALA A 50 9.27 -10.75 10.20
N ALA A 51 9.42 -10.95 8.90
CA ALA A 51 10.71 -11.17 8.27
C ALA A 51 11.47 -9.88 7.99
N GLY A 52 10.89 -8.72 8.28
CA GLY A 52 11.58 -7.45 8.19
C GLY A 52 11.00 -6.45 7.19
N ALA A 53 9.86 -6.73 6.58
CA ALA A 53 9.26 -5.76 5.68
C ALA A 53 8.74 -4.55 6.48
N ASP A 54 8.88 -3.38 5.91
CA ASP A 54 8.52 -2.13 6.57
C ASP A 54 7.14 -1.62 6.19
N VAL A 55 6.75 -1.87 4.96
CA VAL A 55 5.53 -1.33 4.36
C VAL A 55 4.94 -2.37 3.45
N VAL A 56 3.64 -2.45 3.38
CA VAL A 56 2.94 -3.31 2.43
C VAL A 56 2.54 -2.46 1.23
N HIS A 57 2.90 -2.89 0.05
CA HIS A 57 2.65 -2.11 -1.16
C HIS A 57 1.52 -2.73 -1.99
N PHE A 58 0.56 -1.88 -2.38
CA PHE A 58 -0.59 -2.25 -3.20
C PHE A 58 -0.49 -1.57 -4.56
N ASP A 59 -0.40 -2.34 -5.63
CA ASP A 59 -0.55 -1.82 -6.99
C ASP A 59 -1.96 -2.11 -7.47
N VAL A 60 -2.76 -1.09 -7.60
CA VAL A 60 -4.18 -1.23 -7.93
C VAL A 60 -4.42 -0.85 -9.38
N MET A 61 -4.94 -1.79 -10.15
CA MET A 61 -5.20 -1.64 -11.57
C MET A 61 -6.65 -2.00 -11.86
N ASP A 62 -7.28 -1.26 -12.76
CA ASP A 62 -8.72 -1.37 -12.99
C ASP A 62 -9.11 -2.00 -14.33
N ASN A 63 -8.16 -2.44 -15.11
CA ASN A 63 -8.39 -2.96 -16.46
C ASN A 63 -9.05 -1.93 -17.38
N HIS A 64 -8.79 -0.66 -17.09
CA HIS A 64 -9.32 0.44 -17.88
C HIS A 64 -8.19 1.43 -18.18
N TYR A 65 -7.59 1.98 -17.15
CA TYR A 65 -6.44 2.86 -17.29
C TYR A 65 -5.22 2.07 -17.76
N VAL A 66 -5.05 0.87 -17.24
CA VAL A 66 -4.00 -0.07 -17.65
C VAL A 66 -4.65 -1.42 -17.97
N PRO A 67 -4.04 -2.23 -18.84
CA PRO A 67 -4.66 -3.50 -19.28
C PRO A 67 -4.45 -4.64 -18.29
N ASN A 68 -4.83 -4.42 -17.04
CA ASN A 68 -4.76 -5.44 -16.01
C ASN A 68 -5.77 -5.10 -14.92
N LEU A 69 -6.18 -6.10 -14.18
CA LEU A 69 -7.13 -5.94 -13.08
C LEU A 69 -6.55 -6.59 -11.83
N THR A 70 -6.48 -5.87 -10.72
CA THR A 70 -5.95 -6.46 -9.51
C THR A 70 -7.02 -6.58 -8.42
N PHE A 71 -7.22 -5.55 -7.60
CA PHE A 71 -8.14 -5.65 -6.45
C PHE A 71 -8.60 -4.27 -6.03
N GLY A 72 -9.61 -4.26 -5.19
CA GLY A 72 -10.17 -3.01 -4.69
C GLY A 72 -9.82 -2.75 -3.22
N SER A 73 -10.43 -1.73 -2.67
CA SER A 73 -10.15 -1.30 -1.30
C SER A 73 -10.58 -2.34 -0.27
N MET A 74 -11.46 -3.26 -0.64
CA MET A 74 -11.90 -4.30 0.27
C MET A 74 -10.74 -5.17 0.77
N ILE A 75 -9.69 -5.32 -0.04
CA ILE A 75 -8.52 -6.10 0.37
C ILE A 75 -7.75 -5.35 1.45
N CYS A 76 -7.63 -4.04 1.31
CA CYS A 76 -6.99 -3.21 2.33
C CYS A 76 -7.77 -3.30 3.65
N GLN A 77 -9.08 -3.18 3.57
CA GLN A 77 -9.93 -3.29 4.74
C GLN A 77 -9.80 -4.67 5.39
N ALA A 78 -9.77 -5.72 4.58
CA ALA A 78 -9.62 -7.07 5.10
C ALA A 78 -8.32 -7.25 5.87
N LEU A 79 -7.24 -6.68 5.39
CA LEU A 79 -5.96 -6.74 6.10
C LEU A 79 -6.03 -6.00 7.42
N ARG A 80 -6.67 -4.84 7.45
CA ARG A 80 -6.83 -4.10 8.70
C ARG A 80 -7.71 -4.88 9.69
N ASP A 81 -8.78 -5.48 9.19
CA ASP A 81 -9.67 -6.28 10.04
C ASP A 81 -8.97 -7.52 10.58
N TYR A 82 -8.08 -8.08 9.81
CA TYR A 82 -7.28 -9.24 10.24
C TYR A 82 -6.32 -8.86 11.37
N GLY A 83 -5.93 -7.61 11.46
CA GLY A 83 -5.04 -7.14 12.50
C GLY A 83 -3.70 -6.59 12.02
N VAL A 84 -3.53 -6.45 10.72
CA VAL A 84 -2.30 -5.87 10.18
C VAL A 84 -2.26 -4.39 10.53
N THR A 85 -1.19 -3.98 11.22
CA THR A 85 -1.01 -2.59 11.63
C THR A 85 0.10 -1.89 10.86
N ALA A 86 0.86 -2.63 10.07
CA ALA A 86 1.94 -2.06 9.28
C ALA A 86 1.41 -1.01 8.30
N PRO A 87 2.24 -0.04 7.90
CA PRO A 87 1.81 0.92 6.89
C PRO A 87 1.47 0.25 5.57
N ILE A 88 0.42 0.73 4.93
CA ILE A 88 0.00 0.24 3.62
C ILE A 88 0.12 1.39 2.64
N ASP A 89 0.96 1.21 1.63
CA ASP A 89 1.20 2.19 0.59
C ASP A 89 0.49 1.75 -0.68
N VAL A 90 -0.43 2.56 -1.18
CA VAL A 90 -1.27 2.22 -2.30
C VAL A 90 -0.90 3.08 -3.51
N HIS A 91 -0.67 2.44 -4.64
CA HIS A 91 -0.47 3.15 -5.90
C HIS A 91 -1.63 2.81 -6.84
N LEU A 92 -2.38 3.83 -7.24
CA LEU A 92 -3.57 3.66 -8.07
C LEU A 92 -3.25 3.89 -9.54
N MET A 93 -3.53 2.88 -10.33
CA MET A 93 -3.46 2.96 -11.78
C MET A 93 -4.86 2.72 -12.29
N VAL A 94 -5.72 3.70 -12.06
CA VAL A 94 -7.16 3.59 -12.31
C VAL A 94 -7.70 4.89 -12.91
N SER A 95 -8.87 4.82 -13.51
CA SER A 95 -9.54 5.99 -14.07
C SER A 95 -11.06 5.79 -13.96
N PRO A 96 -11.78 6.71 -13.36
CA PRO A 96 -11.33 7.90 -12.65
C PRO A 96 -10.73 7.58 -11.30
N VAL A 97 -9.90 8.46 -10.76
CA VAL A 97 -9.11 8.15 -9.57
C VAL A 97 -9.71 8.68 -8.27
N ASP A 98 -10.48 9.77 -8.33
CA ASP A 98 -10.88 10.48 -7.11
C ASP A 98 -11.61 9.62 -6.08
N SER A 99 -12.59 8.86 -6.52
CA SER A 99 -13.35 8.04 -5.58
C SER A 99 -12.51 6.91 -5.01
N MET A 100 -11.55 6.43 -5.77
CA MET A 100 -10.68 5.34 -5.32
C MET A 100 -9.72 5.82 -4.25
N ILE A 101 -9.21 7.04 -4.37
CA ILE A 101 -8.36 7.62 -3.34
C ILE A 101 -9.10 7.59 -2.00
N GLU A 102 -10.33 8.09 -2.01
CA GLU A 102 -11.14 8.16 -0.80
C GLU A 102 -11.42 6.78 -0.23
N GLN A 103 -11.77 5.83 -1.10
CA GLN A 103 -12.08 4.48 -0.66
C GLN A 103 -10.89 3.81 0.02
N PHE A 104 -9.70 3.97 -0.55
CA PHE A 104 -8.53 3.34 0.03
C PHE A 104 -8.11 4.01 1.34
N LEU A 105 -8.24 5.32 1.43
CA LEU A 105 -7.96 6.01 2.70
C LEU A 105 -8.91 5.54 3.79
N LYS A 106 -10.18 5.41 3.47
CA LYS A 106 -11.17 4.92 4.45
C LYS A 106 -10.91 3.46 4.84
N ALA A 107 -10.37 2.69 3.91
CA ALA A 107 -10.09 1.28 4.16
C ALA A 107 -8.82 1.08 4.99
N GLY A 108 -8.08 2.14 5.27
CA GLY A 108 -6.93 2.04 6.15
C GLY A 108 -5.58 2.20 5.47
N ALA A 109 -5.54 2.65 4.21
CA ALA A 109 -4.27 2.93 3.56
C ALA A 109 -3.55 4.04 4.28
N SER A 110 -2.25 3.90 4.43
CA SER A 110 -1.42 4.92 5.09
C SER A 110 -1.04 6.02 4.11
N THR A 111 -0.78 5.65 2.86
CA THR A 111 -0.48 6.61 1.79
C THR A 111 -1.12 6.13 0.52
N VAL A 112 -1.54 7.07 -0.32
CA VAL A 112 -2.15 6.76 -1.61
C VAL A 112 -1.54 7.67 -2.65
N SER A 113 -1.07 7.09 -3.74
CA SER A 113 -0.59 7.85 -4.90
C SER A 113 -1.32 7.36 -6.14
N TYR A 114 -1.17 8.09 -7.22
CA TYR A 114 -1.80 7.67 -8.46
C TYR A 114 -0.98 8.13 -9.65
N THR A 115 -1.09 7.35 -10.72
CA THR A 115 -0.48 7.70 -11.99
C THR A 115 -1.46 8.55 -12.78
N HIS A 116 -0.98 9.67 -13.24
CA HIS A 116 -1.81 10.65 -13.92
C HIS A 116 -1.93 10.33 -15.41
#